data_573a00c7bffdeaaf8afceb1f077432c5
#
_entry.id   573a00c7bffdeaaf8afceb1f077432c5
#
_cell.length_a   1.000
_cell.length_b   1.000
_cell.length_c   1.000
_cell.angle_alpha   90.00
_cell.angle_beta   90.00
_cell.angle_gamma   90.00
#
_symmetry.space_group_name_H-M   'P 1'
#
loop_
_entity.id
_entity.type
_entity.pdbx_description
1 polymer ?
#
loop_
_entity_poly.entity_id
_entity_poly.type
_entity_poly.pdbx_seq_one_letter_code
_entity_poly.pdbx_strand_id
1 'polypeptide(L)'
;MALIDILLKIFKDPNVRKINKIMPIVDRINELEAEFASLTDEQLKAKTAEFKEILSKRPTSTDLKQDRILEKHALDDILPEAFATVREAGKRVLNLRHFDVQLIGGIFLHEGHIA
;
A
#
# COMPACT_ATOMS: atom_id res chain seq x y z
N MET A 1 -4.27 29.00 13.66
CA MET A 1 -3.12 28.47 12.92
C MET A 1 -3.61 27.72 11.70
N ALA A 2 -3.02 28.00 10.52
CA ALA A 2 -3.46 27.41 9.27
C ALA A 2 -3.46 25.88 9.26
N LEU A 3 -2.49 25.25 9.95
CA LEU A 3 -2.38 23.81 10.02
C LEU A 3 -3.57 23.18 10.77
N ILE A 4 -3.99 23.80 11.88
CA ILE A 4 -5.14 23.32 12.66
C ILE A 4 -6.43 23.52 11.87
N ASP A 5 -6.58 24.64 11.15
CA ASP A 5 -7.73 24.90 10.29
C ASP A 5 -7.82 23.88 9.15
N ILE A 6 -6.69 23.55 8.55
CA ILE A 6 -6.60 22.51 7.51
C ILE A 6 -6.99 21.15 8.10
N LEU A 7 -6.48 20.82 9.27
CA LEU A 7 -6.83 19.57 9.97
C LEU A 7 -8.31 19.50 10.32
N LEU A 8 -8.90 20.59 10.79
CA LEU A 8 -10.33 20.66 11.12
C LEU A 8 -11.20 20.55 9.87
N LYS A 9 -10.79 21.17 8.75
CA LYS A 9 -11.47 20.99 7.46
C LYS A 9 -11.37 19.56 6.99
N ILE A 10 -10.22 18.95 7.14
CA ILE A 10 -9.99 17.53 6.82
C ILE A 10 -10.91 16.67 7.65
N PHE A 11 -11.09 16.94 8.95
CA PHE A 11 -11.99 16.18 9.84
C PHE A 11 -13.46 16.28 9.47
N LYS A 12 -13.89 17.35 8.79
CA LYS A 12 -15.27 17.54 8.34
C LYS A 12 -15.53 16.98 6.94
N ASP A 13 -14.48 16.65 6.19
CA ASP A 13 -14.59 16.14 4.82
C ASP A 13 -14.86 14.63 4.84
N PRO A 14 -15.82 14.11 4.02
CA PRO A 14 -16.02 12.67 3.87
C PRO A 14 -14.76 11.90 3.48
N ASN A 15 -13.80 12.56 2.82
CA ASN A 15 -12.51 11.97 2.46
C ASN A 15 -11.65 11.62 3.67
N VAL A 16 -11.86 12.25 4.82
CA VAL A 16 -11.13 11.96 6.06
C VAL A 16 -11.38 10.54 6.53
N ARG A 17 -12.61 10.07 6.41
CA ARG A 17 -12.93 8.67 6.77
C ARG A 17 -12.15 7.69 5.94
N LYS A 18 -11.96 8.00 4.64
CA LYS A 18 -11.14 7.19 3.73
C LYS A 18 -9.68 7.25 4.12
N ILE A 19 -9.15 8.43 4.43
CA ILE A 19 -7.78 8.62 4.90
C ILE A 19 -7.55 7.86 6.19
N ASN A 20 -8.47 7.94 7.15
CA ASN A 20 -8.36 7.24 8.42
C ASN A 20 -8.33 5.71 8.26
N LYS A 21 -8.99 5.18 7.23
CA LYS A 21 -8.91 3.75 6.90
C LYS A 21 -7.58 3.35 6.28
N ILE A 22 -6.92 4.29 5.60
CA ILE A 22 -5.67 4.07 4.90
C ILE A 22 -4.46 4.26 5.83
N MET A 23 -4.54 5.15 6.81
CA MET A 23 -3.43 5.46 7.71
C MET A 23 -2.83 4.23 8.39
N PRO A 24 -3.61 3.24 8.88
CA PRO A 24 -3.03 2.02 9.44
C PRO A 24 -2.16 1.25 8.44
N ILE A 25 -2.51 1.30 7.15
CA ILE A 25 -1.72 0.67 6.08
C ILE A 25 -0.41 1.41 5.90
N VAL A 26 -0.44 2.75 5.89
CA VAL A 26 0.75 3.59 5.79
C VAL A 26 1.67 3.37 7.00
N ASP A 27 1.11 3.29 8.20
CA ASP A 27 1.85 3.01 9.42
C ASP A 27 2.55 1.65 9.33
N ARG A 28 1.86 0.65 8.80
CA ARG A 28 2.45 -0.69 8.59
C ARG A 28 3.58 -0.65 7.57
N ILE A 29 3.44 0.12 6.49
CA ILE A 29 4.50 0.31 5.49
C ILE A 29 5.72 0.95 6.14
N ASN A 30 5.51 1.96 6.99
CA ASN A 30 6.58 2.64 7.71
C ASN A 30 7.29 1.69 8.69
N GLU A 31 6.56 0.81 9.37
CA GLU A 31 7.14 -0.21 10.24
C GLU A 31 8.01 -1.19 9.46
N LEU A 32 7.60 -1.56 8.25
CA LEU A 32 8.33 -2.47 7.39
C LEU A 32 9.58 -1.82 6.77
N GLU A 33 9.69 -0.50 6.78
CA GLU A 33 10.81 0.21 6.14
C GLU A 33 12.16 -0.26 6.69
N ALA A 34 12.30 -0.35 8.01
CA ALA A 34 13.55 -0.79 8.64
C ALA A 34 13.89 -2.24 8.30
N GLU A 35 12.88 -3.11 8.31
CA GLU A 35 13.04 -4.52 7.95
C GLU A 35 13.50 -4.67 6.49
N PHE A 36 12.84 -3.96 5.58
CA PHE A 36 13.15 -4.06 4.15
C PHE A 36 14.47 -3.39 3.79
N ALA A 37 14.88 -2.36 4.53
CA ALA A 37 16.19 -1.74 4.37
C ALA A 37 17.34 -2.70 4.68
N SER A 38 17.12 -3.69 5.54
CA SER A 38 18.10 -4.72 5.89
C SER A 38 18.20 -5.85 4.88
N LEU A 39 17.26 -5.95 3.94
CA LEU A 39 17.27 -7.01 2.93
C LEU A 39 18.35 -6.76 1.87
N THR A 40 18.94 -7.85 1.38
CA THR A 40 19.82 -7.77 0.20
C THR A 40 18.99 -7.50 -1.06
N ASP A 41 19.64 -7.05 -2.14
CA ASP A 41 18.95 -6.82 -3.41
C ASP A 41 18.27 -8.09 -3.92
N GLU A 42 18.90 -9.24 -3.73
CA GLU A 42 18.35 -10.53 -4.13
C GLU A 42 17.12 -10.90 -3.30
N GLN A 43 17.16 -10.64 -1.99
CA GLN A 43 16.03 -10.88 -1.10
C GLN A 43 14.86 -9.95 -1.45
N LEU A 44 15.16 -8.70 -1.80
CA LEU A 44 14.13 -7.74 -2.20
C LEU A 44 13.46 -8.17 -3.52
N LYS A 45 14.23 -8.66 -4.48
CA LYS A 45 13.69 -9.22 -5.73
C LYS A 45 12.86 -10.47 -5.47
N ALA A 46 13.26 -11.31 -4.53
CA ALA A 46 12.51 -12.51 -4.14
C ALA A 46 11.14 -12.18 -3.58
N LYS A 47 10.93 -11.00 -3.00
CA LYS A 47 9.61 -10.55 -2.53
C LYS A 47 8.59 -10.50 -3.67
N THR A 48 8.97 -10.07 -4.85
CA THR A 48 8.08 -10.05 -6.02
C THR A 48 7.59 -11.46 -6.37
N ALA A 49 8.51 -12.43 -6.38
CA ALA A 49 8.15 -13.83 -6.62
C ALA A 49 7.24 -14.38 -5.53
N GLU A 50 7.49 -14.02 -4.27
CA GLU A 50 6.65 -14.39 -3.13
C GLU A 50 5.23 -13.84 -3.28
N PHE A 51 5.07 -12.56 -3.68
CA PHE A 51 3.76 -11.97 -3.93
C PHE A 51 3.02 -12.66 -5.07
N LYS A 52 3.70 -13.01 -6.15
CA LYS A 52 3.11 -13.75 -7.26
C LYS A 52 2.64 -15.13 -6.82
N GLU A 53 3.39 -15.80 -5.97
CA GLU A 53 3.01 -17.10 -5.43
C GLU A 53 1.76 -16.98 -4.54
N ILE A 54 1.73 -16.00 -3.65
CA ILE A 54 0.57 -15.74 -2.79
C ILE A 54 -0.68 -15.49 -3.63
N LEU A 55 -0.58 -14.66 -4.66
CA LEU A 55 -1.71 -14.36 -5.54
C LEU A 55 -2.14 -15.58 -6.37
N SER A 56 -1.21 -16.43 -6.79
CA SER A 56 -1.54 -17.63 -7.55
C SER A 56 -2.25 -18.69 -6.71
N LYS A 57 -2.01 -18.70 -5.40
CA LYS A 57 -2.63 -19.63 -4.45
C LYS A 57 -3.90 -19.08 -3.82
N ARG A 58 -4.33 -17.87 -4.21
CA ARG A 58 -5.54 -17.27 -3.67
C ARG A 58 -6.78 -18.13 -3.98
N PRO A 59 -7.81 -18.08 -3.13
CA PRO A 59 -9.08 -18.69 -3.47
C PRO A 59 -9.65 -18.10 -4.77
N THR A 60 -10.23 -18.94 -5.61
CA THR A 60 -10.85 -18.53 -6.87
C THR A 60 -12.31 -18.93 -6.90
N SER A 61 -13.09 -18.28 -7.76
CA SER A 61 -14.49 -18.60 -7.96
C SER A 61 -14.82 -18.55 -9.45
N THR A 62 -15.78 -19.38 -9.87
CA THR A 62 -16.32 -19.35 -11.23
C THR A 62 -17.26 -18.16 -11.44
N ASP A 63 -17.81 -17.59 -10.36
CA ASP A 63 -18.57 -16.34 -10.43
C ASP A 63 -17.60 -15.17 -10.53
N LEU A 64 -17.67 -14.40 -11.61
CA LEU A 64 -16.77 -13.28 -11.87
C LEU A 64 -16.81 -12.22 -10.77
N LYS A 65 -17.98 -11.92 -10.22
CA LYS A 65 -18.09 -10.95 -9.12
C LYS A 65 -17.40 -11.45 -7.87
N GLN A 66 -17.62 -12.71 -7.51
CA GLN A 66 -16.99 -13.32 -6.34
C GLN A 66 -15.49 -13.44 -6.53
N ASP A 67 -15.04 -13.83 -7.72
CA ASP A 67 -13.62 -13.93 -8.01
C ASP A 67 -12.89 -12.58 -7.88
N ARG A 68 -13.51 -11.49 -8.35
CA ARG A 68 -12.95 -10.14 -8.17
C ARG A 68 -12.83 -9.74 -6.71
N ILE A 69 -13.82 -10.12 -5.89
CA ILE A 69 -13.79 -9.85 -4.45
C ILE A 69 -12.62 -10.63 -3.81
N LEU A 70 -12.45 -11.90 -4.15
CA LEU A 70 -11.36 -12.73 -3.65
C LEU A 70 -10.00 -12.20 -4.10
N GLU A 71 -9.89 -11.75 -5.34
CA GLU A 71 -8.67 -11.13 -5.85
C GLU A 71 -8.34 -9.86 -5.09
N LYS A 72 -9.33 -8.99 -4.86
CA LYS A 72 -9.14 -7.77 -4.08
C LYS A 72 -8.65 -8.06 -2.66
N HIS A 73 -9.24 -9.04 -1.98
CA HIS A 73 -8.81 -9.44 -0.65
C HIS A 73 -7.35 -9.92 -0.64
N ALA A 74 -6.97 -10.72 -1.63
CA ALA A 74 -5.60 -11.19 -1.75
C ALA A 74 -4.61 -10.03 -1.99
N LEU A 75 -4.98 -9.09 -2.84
CA LEU A 75 -4.17 -7.88 -3.09
C LEU A 75 -4.08 -7.01 -1.84
N ASP A 76 -5.18 -6.83 -1.11
CA ASP A 76 -5.19 -6.04 0.13
C ASP A 76 -4.26 -6.66 1.19
N ASP A 77 -4.20 -7.99 1.27
CA ASP A 77 -3.35 -8.70 2.22
C ASP A 77 -1.86 -8.45 1.99
N ILE A 78 -1.44 -8.35 0.74
CA ILE A 78 -0.03 -8.10 0.40
C ILE A 78 0.30 -6.62 0.22
N LEU A 79 -0.69 -5.73 0.24
CA LEU A 79 -0.54 -4.31 -0.09
C LEU A 79 0.56 -3.61 0.73
N PRO A 80 0.62 -3.72 2.07
CA PRO A 80 1.67 -3.05 2.84
C PRO A 80 3.07 -3.50 2.45
N GLU A 81 3.29 -4.80 2.29
CA GLU A 81 4.58 -5.34 1.92
C GLU A 81 4.97 -4.98 0.48
N ALA A 82 4.00 -4.98 -0.45
CA ALA A 82 4.23 -4.59 -1.83
C ALA A 82 4.67 -3.13 -1.93
N PHE A 83 3.99 -2.22 -1.22
CA PHE A 83 4.39 -0.81 -1.18
C PHE A 83 5.74 -0.61 -0.48
N ALA A 84 6.02 -1.35 0.59
CA ALA A 84 7.32 -1.31 1.25
C ALA A 84 8.44 -1.76 0.31
N THR A 85 8.18 -2.79 -0.49
CA THR A 85 9.12 -3.29 -1.50
C THR A 85 9.41 -2.23 -2.57
N VAL A 86 8.37 -1.60 -3.10
CA VAL A 86 8.51 -0.53 -4.11
C VAL A 86 9.25 0.68 -3.54
N ARG A 87 8.94 1.08 -2.31
CA ARG A 87 9.62 2.18 -1.62
C ARG A 87 11.12 1.91 -1.48
N GLU A 88 11.48 0.73 -1.01
CA GLU A 88 12.88 0.35 -0.83
C GLU A 88 13.63 0.21 -2.17
N ALA A 89 12.99 -0.37 -3.18
CA ALA A 89 13.56 -0.47 -4.52
C ALA A 89 13.80 0.92 -5.13
N GLY A 90 12.85 1.83 -5.01
CA GLY A 90 12.97 3.20 -5.47
C GLY A 90 14.11 3.94 -4.77
N LYS A 91 14.25 3.75 -3.47
CA LYS A 91 15.32 4.32 -2.67
C LYS A 91 16.70 3.85 -3.14
N ARG A 92 16.85 2.55 -3.43
CA ARG A 92 18.12 1.96 -3.87
C ARG A 92 18.50 2.33 -5.30
N VAL A 93 17.51 2.31 -6.20
CA VAL A 93 17.76 2.51 -7.65
C VAL A 93 17.77 3.99 -8.01
N LEU A 94 16.83 4.76 -7.49
CA LEU A 94 16.62 6.16 -7.84
C LEU A 94 17.08 7.12 -6.76
N ASN A 95 17.50 6.60 -5.60
CA ASN A 95 17.82 7.39 -4.41
C ASN A 95 16.66 8.30 -3.96
N LEU A 96 15.41 7.85 -4.22
CA LEU A 96 14.18 8.56 -3.90
C LEU A 96 13.33 7.72 -2.96
N ARG A 97 12.99 8.28 -1.80
CA ARG A 97 12.06 7.67 -0.86
C ARG A 97 10.67 8.26 -1.08
N HIS A 98 9.67 7.42 -1.28
CA HIS A 98 8.29 7.87 -1.36
C HIS A 98 7.83 8.43 -0.02
N PHE A 99 7.28 9.64 -0.04
CA PHE A 99 6.66 10.24 1.13
C PHE A 99 5.30 9.60 1.42
N ASP A 100 4.83 9.74 2.65
CA ASP A 100 3.55 9.15 3.08
C ASP A 100 2.37 9.62 2.22
N VAL A 101 2.38 10.89 1.76
CA VAL A 101 1.33 11.40 0.87
C VAL A 101 1.29 10.67 -0.48
N GLN A 102 2.45 10.23 -0.97
CA GLN A 102 2.53 9.42 -2.20
C GLN A 102 1.98 8.03 -1.99
N LEU A 103 2.23 7.44 -0.82
CA LEU A 103 1.66 6.14 -0.44
C LEU A 103 0.15 6.23 -0.32
N ILE A 104 -0.36 7.28 0.31
CA ILE A 104 -1.80 7.53 0.43
C ILE A 104 -2.43 7.62 -0.95
N GLY A 105 -1.83 8.40 -1.87
CA GLY A 105 -2.30 8.51 -3.25
C GLY A 105 -2.31 7.17 -3.98
N GLY A 106 -1.26 6.37 -3.83
CA GLY A 106 -1.18 5.03 -4.42
C GLY A 106 -2.25 4.09 -3.90
N ILE A 107 -2.52 4.12 -2.61
CA ILE A 107 -3.56 3.30 -1.99
C ILE A 107 -4.95 3.74 -2.46
N PHE A 108 -5.20 5.05 -2.56
CA PHE A 108 -6.46 5.56 -3.14
C PHE A 108 -6.68 5.05 -4.56
N LEU A 109 -5.65 5.06 -5.39
CA LEU A 109 -5.72 4.52 -6.75
C LEU A 109 -6.00 3.01 -6.74
N HIS A 110 -5.36 2.27 -5.84
CA HIS A 110 -5.59 0.84 -5.68
C HIS A 110 -7.05 0.54 -5.34
N GLU A 111 -7.67 1.36 -4.49
CA GLU A 111 -9.08 1.20 -4.10
C GLU A 111 -10.07 1.73 -5.14
N GLY A 112 -9.59 2.23 -6.29
CA GLY A 112 -10.42 2.70 -7.38
C GLY A 112 -10.93 4.13 -7.23
N HIS A 113 -10.36 4.91 -6.32
CA HIS A 113 -10.68 6.33 -6.17
C HIS A 113 -9.86 7.16 -7.14
N ILE A 114 -10.48 8.19 -7.72
CA ILE A 114 -9.77 9.15 -8.56
C ILE A 114 -9.11 10.17 -7.63
N ALA A 115 -7.82 10.34 -7.80
CA ALA A 115 -7.05 11.30 -7.03
C ALA A 115 -7.33 12.75 -7.49
#